data_82939d01db35661affee3e766d70a0ae
#
_entry.id   82939d01db35661affee3e766d70a0ae
#
_cell.length_a   1.000
_cell.length_b   1.000
_cell.length_c   1.000
_cell.angle_alpha   90.00
_cell.angle_beta   90.00
_cell.angle_gamma   90.00
#
_symmetry.space_group_name_H-M   'P 1'
#
loop_
_entity.id
_entity.type
_entity.pdbx_description
1 polymer ?
#
loop_
_entity_poly.entity_id
_entity_poly.type
_entity_poly.pdbx_seq_one_letter_code
_entity_poly.pdbx_strand_id
1 'polypeptide(L)'
;TIASGGTFIATSGTTTITAENLDAGVGSGAGFAWDNLGTFTHNNGKVVIDTAGNNHTLVKETTFYDLEVNQTSSTYEAKFRPKTGTHSEILNNFTLTSGIYEMHADGDTLDIYGLTTIEADGQFLKDAEHTGLVTHHGLVTNRGNYKIKDGVTVKLNGGIRNLGTITVA
;
A
#
# COMPACT_ATOMS: atom_id res chain seq x y z
N THR A 1 -16.40 0.79 1.87
CA THR A 1 -16.40 0.26 3.26
C THR A 1 -17.05 -1.10 3.32
N ILE A 2 -16.41 -2.05 4.00
CA ILE A 2 -17.05 -3.29 4.46
C ILE A 2 -17.48 -3.03 5.91
N ALA A 3 -18.79 -2.99 6.15
CA ALA A 3 -19.32 -2.65 7.47
C ALA A 3 -18.98 -3.72 8.53
N SER A 4 -19.01 -3.32 9.81
CA SER A 4 -18.84 -4.28 10.92
C SER A 4 -19.90 -5.39 10.84
N GLY A 5 -19.47 -6.66 10.91
CA GLY A 5 -20.32 -7.83 10.71
C GLY A 5 -20.61 -8.15 9.24
N GLY A 6 -20.25 -7.27 8.29
CA GLY A 6 -20.36 -7.54 6.87
C GLY A 6 -19.25 -8.45 6.38
N THR A 7 -19.49 -9.16 5.28
CA THR A 7 -18.51 -10.00 4.60
C THR A 7 -18.41 -9.59 3.14
N PHE A 8 -17.19 -9.43 2.65
CA PHE A 8 -16.91 -9.27 1.23
C PHE A 8 -15.96 -10.38 0.79
N ILE A 9 -16.42 -11.17 -0.16
CA ILE A 9 -15.62 -12.22 -0.80
C ILE A 9 -15.28 -11.72 -2.20
N ALA A 10 -14.01 -11.44 -2.43
CA ALA A 10 -13.51 -11.06 -3.75
C ALA A 10 -13.57 -12.27 -4.70
N THR A 11 -13.58 -12.00 -5.99
CA THR A 11 -13.36 -13.03 -7.00
C THR A 11 -11.88 -13.44 -7.01
N SER A 12 -11.55 -14.55 -7.63
CA SER A 12 -10.15 -14.91 -7.92
C SER A 12 -9.53 -14.07 -9.04
N GLY A 13 -10.29 -13.16 -9.63
CA GLY A 13 -9.84 -12.19 -10.62
C GLY A 13 -9.43 -10.86 -9.99
N THR A 14 -9.73 -9.76 -10.67
CA THR A 14 -9.39 -8.40 -10.23
C THR A 14 -10.60 -7.69 -9.65
N THR A 15 -10.42 -7.06 -8.50
CA THR A 15 -11.35 -6.11 -7.90
C THR A 15 -10.71 -4.72 -7.96
N THR A 16 -11.29 -3.81 -8.74
CA THR A 16 -10.78 -2.44 -8.88
C THR A 16 -11.61 -1.49 -8.03
N ILE A 17 -10.93 -0.68 -7.23
CA ILE A 17 -11.51 0.40 -6.45
C ILE A 17 -11.15 1.71 -7.12
N THR A 18 -12.15 2.37 -7.71
CA THR A 18 -12.01 3.69 -8.30
C THR A 18 -12.67 4.71 -7.39
N ALA A 19 -11.95 5.75 -7.00
CA ALA A 19 -12.50 6.84 -6.21
C ALA A 19 -11.88 8.15 -6.67
N GLU A 20 -12.74 9.09 -7.12
CA GLU A 20 -12.27 10.39 -7.63
C GLU A 20 -12.12 11.43 -6.52
N ASN A 21 -12.89 11.32 -5.45
CA ASN A 21 -12.86 12.28 -4.33
C ASN A 21 -13.11 11.54 -3.03
N LEU A 22 -12.04 11.17 -2.38
CA LEU A 22 -12.10 10.60 -1.05
C LEU A 22 -12.17 11.73 -0.03
N ASP A 23 -13.31 12.42 0.00
CA ASP A 23 -13.59 13.42 1.04
C ASP A 23 -13.90 12.67 2.33
N ALA A 24 -12.88 12.49 3.11
CA ALA A 24 -13.02 11.96 4.45
C ALA A 24 -13.42 13.12 5.36
N GLY A 25 -14.67 13.32 5.66
CA GLY A 25 -15.15 14.28 6.65
C GLY A 25 -14.53 14.14 8.05
N VAL A 26 -13.27 13.82 8.14
CA VAL A 26 -12.45 13.71 9.34
C VAL A 26 -11.16 14.52 9.16
N GLY A 27 -11.28 15.82 9.26
CA GLY A 27 -10.25 16.78 9.68
C GLY A 27 -8.81 16.72 9.13
N SER A 28 -8.45 15.78 8.26
CA SER A 28 -7.08 15.60 7.77
C SER A 28 -6.98 15.43 6.25
N GLY A 29 -8.07 15.57 5.49
CA GLY A 29 -8.04 15.45 4.03
C GLY A 29 -7.70 14.04 3.51
N ALA A 30 -7.78 13.01 4.35
CA ALA A 30 -7.52 11.64 3.96
C ALA A 30 -8.84 10.87 3.78
N GLY A 31 -9.01 10.21 2.64
CA GLY A 31 -10.17 9.38 2.35
C GLY A 31 -9.85 7.89 2.38
N PHE A 32 -10.84 7.08 2.74
CA PHE A 32 -10.70 5.63 2.69
C PHE A 32 -11.07 5.12 1.29
N ALA A 33 -10.08 4.68 0.51
CA ALA A 33 -10.34 3.88 -0.68
C ALA A 33 -10.80 2.48 -0.28
N TRP A 34 -10.17 1.94 0.77
CA TRP A 34 -10.49 0.63 1.31
C TRP A 34 -10.64 0.73 2.83
N ASP A 35 -11.85 0.61 3.33
CA ASP A 35 -12.14 0.60 4.76
C ASP A 35 -12.85 -0.70 5.14
N ASN A 36 -12.10 -1.64 5.70
CA ASN A 36 -12.62 -2.93 6.12
C ASN A 36 -12.83 -2.98 7.63
N LEU A 37 -14.09 -2.92 8.04
CA LEU A 37 -14.53 -3.11 9.43
C LEU A 37 -15.15 -4.50 9.65
N GLY A 38 -15.34 -5.26 8.58
CA GLY A 38 -15.97 -6.59 8.58
C GLY A 38 -14.95 -7.71 8.30
N THR A 39 -15.36 -8.65 7.48
CA THR A 39 -14.55 -9.76 7.00
C THR A 39 -14.27 -9.58 5.51
N PHE A 40 -13.00 -9.62 5.13
CA PHE A 40 -12.57 -9.67 3.74
C PHE A 40 -11.93 -11.02 3.46
N THR A 41 -12.37 -11.67 2.36
CA THR A 41 -11.75 -12.89 1.84
C THR A 41 -11.22 -12.60 0.45
N HIS A 42 -9.91 -12.60 0.30
CA HIS A 42 -9.23 -12.22 -0.95
C HIS A 42 -9.39 -13.24 -2.08
N ASN A 43 -9.71 -14.51 -1.75
CA ASN A 43 -9.93 -15.61 -2.71
C ASN A 43 -8.81 -15.73 -3.77
N ASN A 44 -7.56 -15.43 -3.39
CA ASN A 44 -6.37 -15.36 -4.24
C ASN A 44 -6.51 -14.39 -5.43
N GLY A 45 -7.40 -13.43 -5.32
CA GLY A 45 -7.60 -12.38 -6.32
C GLY A 45 -6.72 -11.15 -6.08
N LYS A 46 -6.72 -10.26 -7.05
CA LYS A 46 -6.00 -8.98 -7.03
C LYS A 46 -6.94 -7.85 -6.64
N VAL A 47 -6.50 -7.00 -5.73
CA VAL A 47 -7.13 -5.71 -5.47
C VAL A 47 -6.30 -4.61 -6.14
N VAL A 48 -6.95 -3.74 -6.89
CA VAL A 48 -6.36 -2.55 -7.50
C VAL A 48 -6.97 -1.32 -6.86
N ILE A 49 -6.15 -0.50 -6.25
CA ILE A 49 -6.53 0.83 -5.77
C ILE A 49 -6.18 1.82 -6.86
N ASP A 50 -7.17 2.19 -7.65
CA ASP A 50 -7.04 3.10 -8.80
C ASP A 50 -7.76 4.41 -8.49
N THR A 51 -7.00 5.37 -7.94
CA THR A 51 -7.57 6.62 -7.44
C THR A 51 -6.97 7.82 -8.16
N ALA A 52 -7.84 8.75 -8.59
CA ALA A 52 -7.46 10.01 -9.22
C ALA A 52 -7.57 11.22 -8.26
N GLY A 53 -7.76 10.98 -6.96
CA GLY A 53 -8.08 12.03 -6.01
C GLY A 53 -6.91 12.93 -5.60
N ASN A 54 -7.25 14.11 -5.10
CA ASN A 54 -6.31 15.10 -4.54
C ASN A 54 -6.09 14.92 -3.04
N ASN A 55 -6.43 13.77 -2.46
CA ASN A 55 -6.33 13.50 -1.04
C ASN A 55 -5.58 12.19 -0.78
N HIS A 56 -5.04 12.06 0.43
CA HIS A 56 -4.42 10.81 0.86
C HIS A 56 -5.42 9.65 0.76
N THR A 57 -4.95 8.53 0.25
CA THR A 57 -5.74 7.30 0.12
C THR A 57 -5.43 6.38 1.28
N LEU A 58 -6.39 6.17 2.17
CA LEU A 58 -6.22 5.20 3.26
C LEU A 58 -6.72 3.81 2.84
N VAL A 59 -5.90 2.82 3.12
CA VAL A 59 -6.20 1.41 2.90
C VAL A 59 -6.19 0.70 4.24
N LYS A 60 -7.38 0.36 4.75
CA LYS A 60 -7.58 -0.24 6.07
C LYS A 60 -7.90 -1.72 5.95
N GLU A 61 -6.89 -2.50 5.75
CA GLU A 61 -6.94 -3.95 5.72
C GLU A 61 -5.60 -4.51 6.18
N THR A 62 -5.60 -5.71 6.71
CA THR A 62 -4.39 -6.36 7.17
C THR A 62 -3.79 -7.34 6.16
N THR A 63 -4.62 -7.96 5.31
CA THR A 63 -4.16 -9.03 4.43
C THR A 63 -4.80 -8.94 3.04
N PHE A 64 -3.95 -8.79 2.02
CA PHE A 64 -4.30 -8.93 0.60
C PHE A 64 -3.57 -10.14 0.00
N TYR A 65 -4.07 -10.70 -1.10
CA TYR A 65 -3.31 -11.67 -1.88
C TYR A 65 -2.38 -10.95 -2.86
N ASP A 66 -2.93 -10.33 -3.91
CA ASP A 66 -2.21 -9.38 -4.76
C ASP A 66 -2.76 -7.97 -4.53
N LEU A 67 -1.87 -7.00 -4.45
CA LEU A 67 -2.25 -5.60 -4.33
C LEU A 67 -1.54 -4.75 -5.36
N GLU A 68 -2.28 -3.91 -6.06
CA GLU A 68 -1.75 -2.86 -6.91
C GLU A 68 -2.24 -1.50 -6.42
N VAL A 69 -1.33 -0.52 -6.37
CA VAL A 69 -1.63 0.88 -6.15
C VAL A 69 -1.32 1.66 -7.42
N ASN A 70 -2.35 2.30 -7.96
CA ASN A 70 -2.29 3.17 -9.12
C ASN A 70 -2.94 4.50 -8.76
N GLN A 71 -2.18 5.37 -8.10
CA GLN A 71 -2.65 6.69 -7.68
C GLN A 71 -2.00 7.74 -8.56
N THR A 72 -2.80 8.53 -9.27
CA THR A 72 -2.27 9.52 -10.23
C THR A 72 -1.68 10.75 -9.56
N SER A 73 -1.96 10.99 -8.28
CA SER A 73 -1.37 12.10 -7.55
C SER A 73 0.11 11.86 -7.23
N SER A 74 0.94 12.84 -7.54
CA SER A 74 2.35 12.86 -7.11
C SER A 74 2.58 13.59 -5.78
N THR A 75 1.51 14.10 -5.19
CA THR A 75 1.55 14.92 -3.95
C THR A 75 0.97 14.17 -2.76
N TYR A 76 -0.03 13.33 -2.99
CA TYR A 76 -0.75 12.63 -1.93
C TYR A 76 -0.41 11.14 -1.92
N GLU A 77 -0.32 10.56 -0.72
CA GLU A 77 0.16 9.20 -0.52
C GLU A 77 -0.99 8.20 -0.39
N ALA A 78 -0.74 6.97 -0.81
CA ALA A 78 -1.50 5.82 -0.37
C ALA A 78 -0.89 5.30 0.94
N LYS A 79 -1.64 5.43 2.03
CA LYS A 79 -1.19 5.00 3.37
C LYS A 79 -1.91 3.73 3.78
N PHE A 80 -1.14 2.71 4.12
CA PHE A 80 -1.70 1.49 4.68
C PHE A 80 -1.94 1.66 6.17
N ARG A 81 -3.19 1.48 6.58
CA ARG A 81 -3.61 1.51 7.97
C ARG A 81 -4.12 0.13 8.37
N PRO A 82 -3.42 -0.62 9.20
CA PRO A 82 -3.89 -1.91 9.67
C PRO A 82 -5.27 -1.81 10.33
N LYS A 83 -6.08 -2.82 10.14
CA LYS A 83 -7.42 -2.91 10.73
C LYS A 83 -7.36 -3.01 12.25
N THR A 84 -6.46 -3.84 12.74
CA THR A 84 -6.19 -4.04 14.16
C THR A 84 -4.68 -4.24 14.36
N GLY A 85 -4.12 -3.58 15.35
CA GLY A 85 -2.66 -3.60 15.56
C GLY A 85 -1.92 -2.77 14.53
N THR A 86 -0.68 -3.13 14.27
CA THR A 86 0.26 -2.36 13.45
C THR A 86 0.81 -3.16 12.25
N HIS A 87 0.19 -4.29 11.91
CA HIS A 87 0.71 -5.24 10.91
C HIS A 87 -0.22 -5.37 9.70
N SER A 88 0.36 -5.26 8.51
CA SER A 88 -0.29 -5.51 7.22
C SER A 88 0.48 -6.55 6.43
N GLU A 89 -0.23 -7.33 5.59
CA GLU A 89 0.35 -8.40 4.80
C GLU A 89 -0.12 -8.35 3.35
N ILE A 90 0.79 -8.65 2.43
CA ILE A 90 0.49 -8.95 1.04
C ILE A 90 1.07 -10.34 0.76
N LEU A 91 0.19 -11.33 0.62
CA LEU A 91 0.57 -12.75 0.56
C LEU A 91 1.27 -13.15 -0.74
N ASN A 92 1.05 -12.39 -1.81
CA ASN A 92 1.69 -12.64 -3.10
C ASN A 92 2.33 -11.35 -3.60
N ASN A 93 1.89 -10.73 -4.68
CA ASN A 93 2.63 -9.64 -5.30
C ASN A 93 2.11 -8.25 -4.91
N PHE A 94 3.02 -7.32 -4.77
CA PHE A 94 2.74 -5.90 -4.63
C PHE A 94 3.25 -5.12 -5.84
N THR A 95 2.39 -4.31 -6.45
CA THR A 95 2.75 -3.41 -7.55
C THR A 95 2.40 -1.98 -7.17
N LEU A 96 3.38 -1.09 -7.21
CA LEU A 96 3.19 0.36 -7.14
C LEU A 96 3.36 0.91 -8.54
N THR A 97 2.24 1.02 -9.28
CA THR A 97 2.22 1.45 -10.68
C THR A 97 2.49 2.94 -10.78
N SER A 98 1.82 3.72 -9.94
CA SER A 98 2.04 5.16 -9.82
C SER A 98 1.67 5.66 -8.43
N GLY A 99 2.12 6.88 -8.10
CA GLY A 99 1.84 7.52 -6.84
C GLY A 99 2.85 7.19 -5.74
N ILE A 100 2.45 7.41 -4.50
CA ILE A 100 3.33 7.33 -3.34
C ILE A 100 2.76 6.31 -2.36
N TYR A 101 3.59 5.35 -1.94
CA TYR A 101 3.30 4.49 -0.80
C TYR A 101 3.98 5.03 0.46
N GLU A 102 3.24 5.10 1.56
CA GLU A 102 3.73 5.53 2.87
C GLU A 102 3.19 4.65 4.02
N MET A 103 3.89 4.66 5.15
CA MET A 103 3.40 4.17 6.43
C MET A 103 2.31 5.12 6.98
N HIS A 104 1.36 4.57 7.76
CA HIS A 104 0.29 5.41 8.33
C HIS A 104 0.61 5.91 9.74
N ALA A 105 1.30 5.12 10.54
CA ALA A 105 1.62 5.45 11.92
C ALA A 105 2.96 4.84 12.36
N ASP A 106 3.51 5.36 13.46
CA ASP A 106 4.74 4.84 14.05
C ASP A 106 4.56 3.38 14.51
N GLY A 107 5.55 2.57 14.17
CA GLY A 107 5.56 1.15 14.49
C GLY A 107 4.78 0.25 13.54
N ASP A 108 4.17 0.80 12.49
CA ASP A 108 3.49 -0.01 11.48
C ASP A 108 4.47 -0.96 10.78
N THR A 109 3.96 -2.14 10.45
CA THR A 109 4.74 -3.15 9.72
C THR A 109 4.00 -3.61 8.48
N LEU A 110 4.77 -3.89 7.43
CA LEU A 110 4.28 -4.47 6.18
C LEU A 110 5.16 -5.64 5.76
N ASP A 111 4.57 -6.80 5.59
CA ASP A 111 5.21 -7.97 4.99
C ASP A 111 4.68 -8.22 3.58
N ILE A 112 5.58 -8.36 2.60
CA ILE A 112 5.26 -8.67 1.20
C ILE A 112 5.97 -9.98 0.85
N TYR A 113 5.19 -11.04 0.67
CA TYR A 113 5.75 -12.38 0.49
C TYR A 113 6.19 -12.68 -0.94
N GLY A 114 5.47 -12.18 -1.92
CA GLY A 114 5.83 -12.35 -3.34
C GLY A 114 6.71 -11.24 -3.90
N LEU A 115 6.57 -10.96 -5.18
CA LEU A 115 7.36 -9.93 -5.86
C LEU A 115 6.86 -8.53 -5.49
N THR A 116 7.80 -7.60 -5.34
CA THR A 116 7.50 -6.17 -5.29
C THR A 116 7.96 -5.51 -6.57
N THR A 117 7.05 -4.80 -7.25
CA THR A 117 7.39 -4.00 -8.42
C THR A 117 7.03 -2.55 -8.17
N ILE A 118 8.02 -1.66 -8.33
CA ILE A 118 7.81 -0.20 -8.28
C ILE A 118 8.06 0.29 -9.70
N GLU A 119 7.02 0.75 -10.38
CA GLU A 119 7.10 1.25 -11.74
C GLU A 119 7.66 2.69 -11.77
N ALA A 120 7.93 3.22 -12.96
CA ALA A 120 8.66 4.49 -13.14
C ALA A 120 8.02 5.68 -12.41
N ASP A 121 6.68 5.70 -12.31
CA ASP A 121 5.93 6.77 -11.63
C ASP A 121 5.61 6.44 -10.17
N GLY A 122 6.09 5.28 -9.66
CA GLY A 122 5.94 4.86 -8.27
C GLY A 122 7.03 5.41 -7.37
N GLN A 123 6.63 5.85 -6.17
CA GLN A 123 7.53 6.33 -5.12
C GLN A 123 7.25 5.59 -3.82
N PHE A 124 8.17 4.72 -3.43
CA PHE A 124 8.02 3.92 -2.22
C PHE A 124 8.70 4.62 -1.04
N LEU A 125 7.96 4.90 0.04
CA LEU A 125 8.39 5.60 1.26
C LEU A 125 8.98 6.99 0.99
N LYS A 126 8.36 7.78 0.10
CA LYS A 126 8.89 9.08 -0.34
C LYS A 126 9.21 10.03 0.81
N ASP A 127 8.27 10.23 1.71
CA ASP A 127 8.34 11.24 2.77
C ASP A 127 7.99 10.65 4.14
N ALA A 128 8.40 9.40 4.42
CA ALA A 128 7.98 8.69 5.62
C ALA A 128 7.98 9.60 6.86
N GLU A 129 6.80 10.00 7.28
CA GLU A 129 6.60 10.77 8.51
C GLU A 129 6.66 9.87 9.74
N HIS A 130 6.57 8.56 9.51
CA HIS A 130 6.42 7.54 10.54
C HIS A 130 7.56 6.52 10.50
N THR A 131 7.84 5.96 11.65
CA THR A 131 8.78 4.84 11.82
C THR A 131 8.10 3.52 11.55
N GLY A 132 8.85 2.47 11.19
CA GLY A 132 8.24 1.16 10.98
C GLY A 132 9.16 0.14 10.35
N LEU A 133 8.57 -1.00 9.93
CA LEU A 133 9.28 -2.10 9.31
C LEU A 133 8.59 -2.52 8.02
N VAL A 134 9.34 -2.57 6.93
CA VAL A 134 8.91 -3.24 5.69
C VAL A 134 9.78 -4.45 5.43
N THR A 135 9.17 -5.60 5.22
CA THR A 135 9.88 -6.83 4.85
C THR A 135 9.46 -7.28 3.46
N HIS A 136 10.39 -7.29 2.52
CA HIS A 136 10.21 -7.91 1.23
C HIS A 136 10.82 -9.32 1.27
N HIS A 137 9.97 -10.34 1.25
CA HIS A 137 10.42 -11.74 1.22
C HIS A 137 10.81 -12.16 -0.19
N GLY A 138 10.11 -11.65 -1.21
CA GLY A 138 10.45 -11.84 -2.62
C GLY A 138 11.37 -10.76 -3.19
N LEU A 139 11.70 -10.89 -4.48
CA LEU A 139 12.55 -9.91 -5.19
C LEU A 139 11.83 -8.57 -5.33
N VAL A 140 12.53 -7.49 -5.04
CA VAL A 140 12.10 -6.12 -5.36
C VAL A 140 12.66 -5.73 -6.72
N THR A 141 11.80 -5.29 -7.66
CA THR A 141 12.21 -4.63 -8.90
C THR A 141 11.80 -3.16 -8.81
N ASN A 142 12.79 -2.29 -8.69
CA ASN A 142 12.58 -0.84 -8.62
C ASN A 142 12.90 -0.18 -9.96
N ARG A 143 11.91 0.44 -10.61
CA ARG A 143 12.06 1.31 -11.78
C ARG A 143 11.77 2.78 -11.44
N GLY A 144 11.13 3.03 -10.30
CA GLY A 144 10.76 4.34 -9.79
C GLY A 144 11.74 4.85 -8.73
N ASN A 145 11.19 5.34 -7.65
CA ASN A 145 11.95 5.86 -6.52
C ASN A 145 11.69 5.05 -5.25
N TYR A 146 12.73 4.41 -4.73
CA TYR A 146 12.70 3.70 -3.45
C TYR A 146 13.50 4.48 -2.43
N LYS A 147 12.84 5.00 -1.41
CA LYS A 147 13.51 5.74 -0.34
C LYS A 147 13.57 4.92 0.94
N ILE A 148 14.74 4.82 1.53
CA ILE A 148 14.94 4.26 2.87
C ILE A 148 15.24 5.43 3.78
N LYS A 149 14.30 5.79 4.64
CA LYS A 149 14.36 6.97 5.47
C LYS A 149 14.67 6.61 6.93
N ASP A 150 15.19 7.58 7.66
CA ASP A 150 15.40 7.45 9.11
C ASP A 150 14.13 6.97 9.83
N GLY A 151 14.30 6.00 10.73
CA GLY A 151 13.21 5.41 11.50
C GLY A 151 12.48 4.27 10.79
N VAL A 152 12.68 4.07 9.48
CA VAL A 152 12.11 2.92 8.77
C VAL A 152 13.17 1.85 8.56
N THR A 153 12.89 0.66 9.06
CA THR A 153 13.71 -0.52 8.76
C THR A 153 13.17 -1.22 7.52
N VAL A 154 14.04 -1.48 6.56
CA VAL A 154 13.70 -2.26 5.35
C VAL A 154 14.52 -3.55 5.34
N LYS A 155 13.83 -4.68 5.20
CA LYS A 155 14.44 -6.00 4.98
C LYS A 155 14.19 -6.46 3.55
N LEU A 156 15.25 -6.77 2.83
CA LEU A 156 15.21 -7.20 1.43
C LEU A 156 15.66 -8.67 1.33
N ASN A 157 14.84 -9.59 1.86
CA ASN A 157 15.20 -11.01 1.94
C ASN A 157 15.35 -11.64 0.56
N GLY A 158 14.55 -11.24 -0.43
CA GLY A 158 14.65 -11.69 -1.81
C GLY A 158 15.60 -10.86 -2.69
N GLY A 159 16.26 -9.86 -2.11
CA GLY A 159 17.15 -8.95 -2.83
C GLY A 159 16.43 -7.83 -3.58
N ILE A 160 17.21 -6.99 -4.27
CA ILE A 160 16.70 -5.88 -5.06
C ILE A 160 17.38 -5.79 -6.42
N ARG A 161 16.57 -5.66 -7.47
CA ARG A 161 16.99 -5.25 -8.81
C ARG A 161 16.64 -3.78 -8.99
N ASN A 162 17.64 -2.92 -8.93
CA ASN A 162 17.41 -1.49 -9.09
C ASN A 162 17.64 -1.03 -10.54
N LEU A 163 16.62 -0.47 -11.14
CA LEU A 163 16.62 0.15 -12.47
C LEU A 163 16.19 1.62 -12.40
N GLY A 164 15.83 2.10 -11.21
CA GLY A 164 15.42 3.45 -10.89
C GLY A 164 16.36 4.10 -9.88
N THR A 165 15.80 4.82 -8.92
CA THR A 165 16.55 5.51 -7.86
C THR A 165 16.34 4.84 -6.51
N ILE A 166 17.41 4.66 -5.75
CA ILE A 166 17.37 4.34 -4.32
C ILE A 166 17.99 5.50 -3.57
N THR A 167 17.28 6.02 -2.59
CA THR A 167 17.79 7.08 -1.71
C THR A 167 17.77 6.58 -0.28
N VAL A 168 18.89 6.73 0.42
CA VAL A 168 19.00 6.49 1.86
C VAL A 168 19.18 7.87 2.51
N ALA A 169 18.31 8.20 3.43
CA ALA A 169 18.29 9.52 4.09
C ALA A 169 18.44 9.37 5.58
#